data_8179a118665f10d11eda0af47c856586
#
_entry.id   8179a118665f10d11eda0af47c856586
#
_cell.length_a   1.000
_cell.length_b   1.000
_cell.length_c   1.000
_cell.angle_alpha   90.00
_cell.angle_beta   90.00
_cell.angle_gamma   90.00
#
_symmetry.space_group_name_H-M   'P 1'
#
loop_
_entity.id
_entity.type
_entity.pdbx_description
1 polymer ?
#
loop_
_entity_poly.entity_id
_entity_poly.type
_entity_poly.pdbx_seq_one_letter_code
_entity_poly.pdbx_strand_id
1 'polypeptide(L)'
;MIPVGRGQRQLIIGDRQTGKTAIAVDAIINQVENWKSKDPSKQVRCIYVAIGQKGSTIAGVRGALEEAGAMEYTTIVASPASDPAGFKYLAPYTGSAIGQHWMYAGKHVLIVFDDLSKQAEAYRSVSLLLRRPPGREAYPGDVFYLHSRLLERCAKLSDAMGSGSMTGLPIVETKSNDVSAFIPTNVISITDGQIFLQSDLFNANQRPAIDVGISVSRVGGAAQQKGIKKVSGTLKLELAQYRALEAFAMFASDLDAASRKQLARGARLTELLKQPQYSPYPVEDQTVSIWAGTAGLLDELPVQDVLRFEQEFLDYLKRNSKALTTIRETEKLEDDTINELQKAMDQFKKMFQLHTGEPLIGSGKDNVEALADDEIDQEKIVRQKR
;
A
#
# COMPACT_ATOMS: atom_id res chain seq x y z
N MET A 1 -5.16 -3.25 -1.43
CA MET A 1 -5.31 -4.68 -1.50
C MET A 1 -4.89 -5.44 -0.25
N ILE A 2 -4.18 -4.79 0.67
CA ILE A 2 -4.09 -5.26 2.05
C ILE A 2 -5.14 -4.46 2.82
N PRO A 3 -6.31 -5.05 3.13
CA PRO A 3 -7.43 -4.32 3.71
C PRO A 3 -7.15 -3.96 5.16
N VAL A 4 -7.51 -2.74 5.53
CA VAL A 4 -7.38 -2.21 6.90
C VAL A 4 -8.74 -1.74 7.37
N GLY A 5 -9.28 -2.41 8.39
CA GLY A 5 -10.55 -2.05 9.01
C GLY A 5 -10.39 -0.92 10.03
N ARG A 6 -11.45 -0.16 10.27
CA ARG A 6 -11.45 0.88 11.31
C ARG A 6 -11.27 0.25 12.69
N GLY A 7 -10.25 0.69 13.42
CA GLY A 7 -9.85 0.13 14.72
C GLY A 7 -8.77 -0.95 14.64
N GLN A 8 -8.36 -1.35 13.43
CA GLN A 8 -7.27 -2.33 13.21
C GLN A 8 -5.90 -1.70 13.45
N ARG A 9 -4.95 -2.54 13.84
CA ARG A 9 -3.52 -2.21 13.95
C ARG A 9 -2.79 -2.87 12.81
N GLN A 10 -2.40 -2.11 11.79
CA GLN A 10 -1.70 -2.63 10.63
C GLN A 10 -0.27 -2.11 10.61
N LEU A 11 0.70 -3.01 10.78
CA LEU A 11 2.12 -2.68 10.78
C LEU A 11 2.60 -2.35 9.36
N ILE A 12 3.42 -1.31 9.22
CA ILE A 12 4.20 -1.03 8.02
C ILE A 12 5.67 -1.27 8.37
N ILE A 13 6.31 -2.23 7.72
CA ILE A 13 7.64 -2.70 8.08
C ILE A 13 8.54 -2.83 6.85
N GLY A 14 9.81 -2.51 6.99
CA GLY A 14 10.82 -2.62 5.94
C GLY A 14 12.07 -1.79 6.24
N ASP A 15 13.07 -1.91 5.40
CA ASP A 15 14.34 -1.21 5.54
C ASP A 15 14.19 0.31 5.35
N ARG A 16 15.26 1.05 5.64
CA ARG A 16 15.29 2.51 5.42
C ARG A 16 15.01 2.85 3.95
N GLN A 17 14.27 3.94 3.74
CA GLN A 17 13.99 4.51 2.41
C GLN A 17 13.22 3.58 1.46
N THR A 18 12.51 2.58 1.95
CA THR A 18 11.66 1.69 1.14
C THR A 18 10.24 2.24 0.88
N GLY A 19 9.93 3.45 1.36
CA GLY A 19 8.63 4.09 1.14
C GLY A 19 7.61 3.90 2.25
N LYS A 20 8.00 3.45 3.46
CA LYS A 20 7.08 3.25 4.60
C LYS A 20 6.25 4.48 4.94
N THR A 21 6.91 5.61 5.11
CA THR A 21 6.27 6.91 5.40
C THR A 21 5.32 7.33 4.28
N ALA A 22 5.67 7.09 3.01
CA ALA A 22 4.82 7.43 1.87
C ALA A 22 3.47 6.73 1.93
N ILE A 23 3.44 5.41 2.20
CA ILE A 23 2.20 4.64 2.34
C ILE A 23 1.33 5.21 3.48
N ALA A 24 1.93 5.57 4.60
CA ALA A 24 1.20 6.14 5.74
C ALA A 24 0.64 7.53 5.43
N VAL A 25 1.40 8.36 4.73
CA VAL A 25 0.96 9.70 4.29
C VAL A 25 -0.14 9.58 3.24
N ASP A 26 -0.04 8.66 2.29
CA ASP A 26 -1.09 8.39 1.30
C ASP A 26 -2.40 7.95 1.98
N ALA A 27 -2.33 7.14 3.04
CA ALA A 27 -3.51 6.77 3.81
C ALA A 27 -4.18 7.99 4.48
N ILE A 28 -3.40 8.99 4.93
CA ILE A 28 -3.91 10.25 5.46
C ILE A 28 -4.54 11.08 4.33
N ILE A 29 -3.83 11.28 3.22
CA ILE A 29 -4.29 12.07 2.07
C ILE A 29 -5.61 11.51 1.53
N ASN A 30 -5.75 10.19 1.48
CA ASN A 30 -6.96 9.52 0.97
C ASN A 30 -8.22 9.79 1.82
N GLN A 31 -8.11 10.43 2.99
CA GLN A 31 -9.27 10.82 3.81
C GLN A 31 -9.89 12.18 3.41
N VAL A 32 -9.31 12.90 2.44
CA VAL A 32 -9.81 14.23 1.99
C VAL A 32 -11.27 14.17 1.57
N GLU A 33 -11.65 13.21 0.74
CA GLU A 33 -13.04 13.07 0.25
C GLU A 33 -14.00 12.70 1.40
N ASN A 34 -13.59 11.83 2.32
CA ASN A 34 -14.34 11.50 3.51
C ASN A 34 -14.55 12.75 4.39
N TRP A 35 -13.54 13.62 4.49
CA TRP A 35 -13.63 14.86 5.26
C TRP A 35 -14.57 15.86 4.59
N LYS A 36 -14.46 16.06 3.28
CA LYS A 36 -15.31 16.95 2.48
C LYS A 36 -16.78 16.53 2.44
N SER A 37 -17.08 15.24 2.61
CA SER A 37 -18.45 14.73 2.64
C SER A 37 -19.29 15.31 3.79
N LYS A 38 -18.65 15.83 4.84
CA LYS A 38 -19.28 16.34 6.10
C LYS A 38 -20.13 15.29 6.82
N ASP A 39 -20.05 14.02 6.44
CA ASP A 39 -20.72 12.91 7.08
C ASP A 39 -19.88 12.42 8.28
N PRO A 40 -20.34 12.58 9.53
CA PRO A 40 -19.58 12.17 10.70
C PRO A 40 -19.21 10.70 10.74
N SER A 41 -19.99 9.84 10.06
CA SER A 41 -19.73 8.40 9.98
C SER A 41 -18.57 8.06 9.03
N LYS A 42 -18.29 8.94 8.07
CA LYS A 42 -17.21 8.79 7.09
C LYS A 42 -15.95 9.54 7.47
N GLN A 43 -16.10 10.70 8.13
CA GLN A 43 -14.98 11.56 8.50
C GLN A 43 -13.97 10.84 9.40
N VAL A 44 -12.69 10.99 9.08
CA VAL A 44 -11.57 10.47 9.86
C VAL A 44 -10.65 11.60 10.24
N ARG A 45 -10.34 11.71 11.53
CA ARG A 45 -9.30 12.60 12.05
C ARG A 45 -7.98 11.87 12.04
N CYS A 46 -6.94 12.52 11.53
CA CYS A 46 -5.64 11.91 11.38
C CYS A 46 -4.64 12.46 12.40
N ILE A 47 -3.75 11.60 12.89
CA ILE A 47 -2.64 11.97 13.75
C ILE A 47 -1.38 11.37 13.17
N TYR A 48 -0.39 12.21 12.85
CA TYR A 48 0.92 11.77 12.44
C TYR A 48 1.92 12.02 13.57
N VAL A 49 2.45 10.93 14.15
CA VAL A 49 3.42 11.01 15.24
C VAL A 49 4.81 10.77 14.69
N ALA A 50 5.61 11.82 14.58
CA ALA A 50 7.00 11.77 14.13
C ALA A 50 7.93 11.54 15.32
N ILE A 51 8.68 10.42 15.32
CA ILE A 51 9.50 9.98 16.44
C ILE A 51 10.96 9.88 15.98
N GLY A 52 11.80 10.77 16.46
CA GLY A 52 13.24 10.74 16.17
C GLY A 52 13.60 10.98 14.70
N GLN A 53 12.73 11.59 13.91
CA GLN A 53 12.97 11.96 12.54
C GLN A 53 13.75 13.28 12.43
N LYS A 54 14.40 13.51 11.27
CA LYS A 54 15.02 14.81 10.98
C LYS A 54 13.93 15.88 10.81
N GLY A 55 14.17 17.09 11.27
CA GLY A 55 13.25 18.22 11.11
C GLY A 55 12.84 18.47 9.65
N SER A 56 13.78 18.30 8.69
CA SER A 56 13.51 18.42 7.25
C SER A 56 12.52 17.36 6.75
N THR A 57 12.59 16.13 7.27
CA THR A 57 11.64 15.07 6.91
C THR A 57 10.23 15.40 7.43
N ILE A 58 10.13 15.88 8.66
CA ILE A 58 8.86 16.30 9.26
C ILE A 58 8.26 17.47 8.47
N ALA A 59 9.08 18.46 8.09
CA ALA A 59 8.65 19.57 7.25
C ALA A 59 8.17 19.11 5.87
N GLY A 60 8.86 18.13 5.25
CA GLY A 60 8.43 17.54 3.98
C GLY A 60 7.07 16.83 4.07
N VAL A 61 6.83 16.05 5.12
CA VAL A 61 5.52 15.40 5.36
C VAL A 61 4.44 16.46 5.56
N ARG A 62 4.72 17.50 6.37
CA ARG A 62 3.79 18.60 6.56
C ARG A 62 3.44 19.29 5.24
N GLY A 63 4.45 19.61 4.42
CA GLY A 63 4.24 20.24 3.10
C GLY A 63 3.36 19.39 2.18
N ALA A 64 3.60 18.07 2.09
CA ALA A 64 2.78 17.16 1.29
C ALA A 64 1.31 17.11 1.79
N LEU A 65 1.09 17.12 3.10
CA LEU A 65 -0.25 17.17 3.68
C LEU A 65 -0.95 18.53 3.44
N GLU A 66 -0.19 19.63 3.47
CA GLU A 66 -0.70 20.98 3.17
C GLU A 66 -1.12 21.08 1.68
N GLU A 67 -0.28 20.63 0.77
CA GLU A 67 -0.56 20.62 -0.69
C GLU A 67 -1.80 19.78 -1.03
N ALA A 68 -1.97 18.65 -0.34
CA ALA A 68 -3.15 17.80 -0.49
C ALA A 68 -4.41 18.32 0.22
N GLY A 69 -4.34 19.42 0.98
CA GLY A 69 -5.45 19.93 1.80
C GLY A 69 -5.78 19.04 3.01
N ALA A 70 -4.89 18.13 3.39
CA ALA A 70 -5.10 17.17 4.46
C ALA A 70 -4.83 17.73 5.86
N MET A 71 -4.25 18.93 5.98
CA MET A 71 -3.96 19.56 7.27
C MET A 71 -5.22 20.02 8.03
N GLU A 72 -6.36 20.16 7.37
CA GLU A 72 -7.62 20.51 8.03
C GLU A 72 -8.07 19.48 9.08
N TYR A 73 -7.72 18.19 8.84
CA TYR A 73 -8.12 17.06 9.70
C TYR A 73 -6.92 16.32 10.30
N THR A 74 -5.70 16.82 10.09
CA THR A 74 -4.48 16.15 10.55
C THR A 74 -3.78 16.95 11.65
N THR A 75 -3.40 16.25 12.72
CA THR A 75 -2.56 16.77 13.81
C THR A 75 -1.19 16.10 13.74
N ILE A 76 -0.13 16.90 13.74
CA ILE A 76 1.25 16.41 13.79
C ILE A 76 1.77 16.52 15.22
N VAL A 77 2.18 15.38 15.80
CA VAL A 77 2.87 15.30 17.10
C VAL A 77 4.32 14.95 16.81
N ALA A 78 5.25 15.86 17.04
CA ALA A 78 6.63 15.66 16.62
C ALA A 78 7.59 15.68 17.81
N SER A 79 8.50 14.71 17.86
CA SER A 79 9.72 14.71 18.65
C SER A 79 10.90 14.43 17.72
N PRO A 80 11.57 15.47 17.20
CA PRO A 80 12.65 15.32 16.23
C PRO A 80 13.88 14.63 16.82
N ALA A 81 14.84 14.28 15.96
CA ALA A 81 16.05 13.57 16.35
C ALA A 81 16.91 14.33 17.37
N SER A 82 16.83 15.66 17.37
CA SER A 82 17.53 16.54 18.32
C SER A 82 16.95 16.53 19.74
N ASP A 83 15.71 16.07 19.90
CA ASP A 83 15.08 16.07 21.22
C ASP A 83 15.70 15.03 22.15
N PRO A 84 15.62 15.27 23.48
CA PRO A 84 15.98 14.26 24.49
C PRO A 84 15.16 12.97 24.34
N ALA A 85 15.74 11.83 24.76
CA ALA A 85 15.11 10.51 24.67
C ALA A 85 13.74 10.44 25.35
N GLY A 86 13.54 11.18 26.45
CA GLY A 86 12.25 11.24 27.15
C GLY A 86 11.10 11.75 26.28
N PHE A 87 11.32 12.74 25.43
CA PHE A 87 10.29 13.23 24.51
C PHE A 87 9.96 12.22 23.42
N LYS A 88 10.96 11.54 22.85
CA LYS A 88 10.75 10.45 21.87
C LYS A 88 9.96 9.29 22.46
N TYR A 89 10.18 9.02 23.75
CA TYR A 89 9.40 8.02 24.50
C TYR A 89 7.95 8.46 24.68
N LEU A 90 7.69 9.74 25.02
CA LEU A 90 6.34 10.25 25.34
C LEU A 90 5.50 10.59 24.13
N ALA A 91 6.09 11.03 23.00
CA ALA A 91 5.36 11.52 21.83
C ALA A 91 4.28 10.53 21.32
N PRO A 92 4.53 9.20 21.19
CA PRO A 92 3.50 8.26 20.77
C PRO A 92 2.32 8.19 21.74
N TYR A 93 2.57 8.25 23.05
CA TYR A 93 1.51 8.25 24.05
C TYR A 93 0.69 9.53 24.02
N THR A 94 1.33 10.66 23.77
CA THR A 94 0.66 11.96 23.58
C THR A 94 -0.29 11.90 22.39
N GLY A 95 0.20 11.44 21.23
CA GLY A 95 -0.63 11.24 20.04
C GLY A 95 -1.79 10.27 20.29
N SER A 96 -1.50 9.15 20.96
CA SER A 96 -2.52 8.17 21.33
C SER A 96 -3.58 8.72 22.28
N ALA A 97 -3.21 9.57 23.24
CA ALA A 97 -4.15 10.21 24.17
C ALA A 97 -5.10 11.17 23.45
N ILE A 98 -4.58 11.96 22.49
CA ILE A 98 -5.41 12.82 21.63
C ILE A 98 -6.39 11.95 20.81
N GLY A 99 -5.90 10.88 20.18
CA GLY A 99 -6.74 9.97 19.41
C GLY A 99 -7.82 9.29 20.25
N GLN A 100 -7.48 8.84 21.46
CA GLN A 100 -8.45 8.24 22.38
C GLN A 100 -9.55 9.22 22.78
N HIS A 101 -9.21 10.47 23.04
CA HIS A 101 -10.21 11.50 23.36
C HIS A 101 -11.25 11.60 22.23
N TRP A 102 -10.82 11.64 20.98
CA TRP A 102 -11.75 11.67 19.84
C TRP A 102 -12.50 10.36 19.64
N MET A 103 -11.85 9.22 19.84
CA MET A 103 -12.49 7.92 19.74
C MET A 103 -13.62 7.76 20.75
N TYR A 104 -13.41 8.14 22.02
CA TYR A 104 -14.45 8.11 23.06
C TYR A 104 -15.55 9.15 22.83
N ALA A 105 -15.27 10.22 22.08
CA ALA A 105 -16.27 11.17 21.59
C ALA A 105 -17.02 10.69 20.34
N GLY A 106 -16.94 9.40 19.99
CA GLY A 106 -17.63 8.79 18.85
C GLY A 106 -17.03 9.10 17.49
N LYS A 107 -15.79 9.67 17.44
CA LYS A 107 -15.11 10.00 16.17
C LYS A 107 -14.26 8.84 15.68
N HIS A 108 -13.94 8.86 14.37
CA HIS A 108 -12.99 7.93 13.78
C HIS A 108 -11.62 8.60 13.66
N VAL A 109 -10.59 7.84 14.04
CA VAL A 109 -9.20 8.32 14.09
C VAL A 109 -8.31 7.37 13.31
N LEU A 110 -7.38 7.93 12.55
CA LEU A 110 -6.23 7.24 11.97
C LEU A 110 -4.97 7.81 12.63
N ILE A 111 -4.20 6.96 13.31
CA ILE A 111 -2.93 7.35 13.93
C ILE A 111 -1.76 6.61 13.32
N VAL A 112 -0.75 7.37 12.91
CA VAL A 112 0.52 6.86 12.36
C VAL A 112 1.61 7.07 13.41
N PHE A 113 2.42 6.03 13.68
CA PHE A 113 3.60 6.12 14.55
C PHE A 113 4.87 5.91 13.71
N ASP A 114 5.57 6.97 13.36
CA ASP A 114 6.73 6.95 12.48
C ASP A 114 8.01 7.42 13.22
N ASP A 115 8.85 6.51 13.79
CA ASP A 115 8.68 5.06 13.87
C ASP A 115 8.86 4.52 15.30
N LEU A 116 8.30 3.34 15.57
CA LEU A 116 8.39 2.69 16.88
C LEU A 116 9.78 2.11 17.18
N SER A 117 10.63 1.86 16.18
CA SER A 117 12.03 1.48 16.38
C SER A 117 12.79 2.58 17.14
N LYS A 118 12.56 3.85 16.76
CA LYS A 118 13.14 5.01 17.45
C LYS A 118 12.61 5.18 18.86
N GLN A 119 11.32 4.88 19.09
CA GLN A 119 10.78 4.88 20.45
C GLN A 119 11.45 3.82 21.32
N ALA A 120 11.65 2.60 20.80
CA ALA A 120 12.33 1.54 21.53
C ALA A 120 13.79 1.91 21.84
N GLU A 121 14.52 2.47 20.87
CA GLU A 121 15.89 2.97 21.07
C GLU A 121 15.96 4.04 22.17
N ALA A 122 15.02 4.99 22.17
CA ALA A 122 14.92 6.01 23.19
C ALA A 122 14.63 5.40 24.57
N TYR A 123 13.72 4.44 24.66
CA TYR A 123 13.39 3.75 25.90
C TYR A 123 14.57 2.92 26.41
N ARG A 124 15.33 2.25 25.54
CA ARG A 124 16.58 1.58 25.89
C ARG A 124 17.59 2.54 26.50
N SER A 125 17.78 3.70 25.87
CA SER A 125 18.70 4.75 26.37
C SER A 125 18.31 5.24 27.76
N VAL A 126 17.02 5.56 27.98
CA VAL A 126 16.51 5.97 29.30
C VAL A 126 16.70 4.87 30.34
N SER A 127 16.38 3.62 29.98
CA SER A 127 16.50 2.48 30.90
C SER A 127 17.95 2.20 31.33
N LEU A 128 18.90 2.31 30.39
CA LEU A 128 20.34 2.16 30.69
C LEU A 128 20.86 3.30 31.58
N LEU A 129 20.44 4.55 31.34
CA LEU A 129 20.76 5.68 32.22
C LEU A 129 20.21 5.49 33.65
N LEU A 130 19.05 4.88 33.77
CA LEU A 130 18.44 4.52 35.07
C LEU A 130 19.07 3.24 35.68
N ARG A 131 20.11 2.68 35.06
CA ARG A 131 20.81 1.45 35.47
C ARG A 131 19.89 0.24 35.62
N ARG A 132 18.83 0.15 34.80
CA ARG A 132 18.01 -1.05 34.74
C ARG A 132 18.80 -2.19 34.07
N PRO A 133 18.67 -3.45 34.52
CA PRO A 133 19.39 -4.56 33.90
C PRO A 133 18.98 -4.73 32.45
N PRO A 134 19.93 -4.76 31.49
CA PRO A 134 19.64 -4.98 30.09
C PRO A 134 19.28 -6.43 29.81
N GLY A 135 18.32 -6.64 28.88
CA GLY A 135 17.99 -7.92 28.28
C GLY A 135 18.56 -8.08 26.87
N ARG A 136 17.82 -8.78 26.00
CA ARG A 136 18.21 -9.00 24.61
C ARG A 136 18.48 -7.66 23.89
N GLU A 137 19.58 -7.58 23.16
CA GLU A 137 20.02 -6.38 22.42
C GLU A 137 20.09 -5.11 23.31
N ALA A 138 20.37 -5.30 24.60
CA ALA A 138 20.40 -4.27 25.63
C ALA A 138 19.04 -3.53 25.85
N TYR A 139 17.95 -4.04 25.34
CA TYR A 139 16.63 -3.54 25.68
C TYR A 139 16.21 -3.97 27.09
N PRO A 140 15.40 -3.14 27.79
CA PRO A 140 14.84 -3.56 29.08
C PRO A 140 13.82 -4.68 28.88
N GLY A 141 13.64 -5.53 29.91
CA GLY A 141 12.74 -6.69 29.83
C GLY A 141 11.28 -6.37 29.53
N ASP A 142 10.85 -5.12 29.77
CA ASP A 142 9.49 -4.63 29.53
C ASP A 142 9.30 -3.90 28.18
N VAL A 143 10.24 -4.00 27.23
CA VAL A 143 10.13 -3.33 25.92
C VAL A 143 8.94 -3.83 25.11
N PHE A 144 8.53 -5.09 25.26
CA PHE A 144 7.30 -5.58 24.65
C PHE A 144 6.08 -4.79 25.15
N TYR A 145 6.01 -4.57 26.45
CA TYR A 145 4.92 -3.81 27.07
C TYR A 145 4.91 -2.32 26.66
N LEU A 146 6.08 -1.75 26.34
CA LEU A 146 6.17 -0.41 25.75
C LEU A 146 5.24 -0.24 24.53
N HIS A 147 5.31 -1.17 23.58
CA HIS A 147 4.55 -1.13 22.33
C HIS A 147 3.14 -1.72 22.49
N SER A 148 2.95 -2.79 23.25
CA SER A 148 1.64 -3.41 23.43
C SER A 148 0.65 -2.47 24.10
N ARG A 149 1.03 -1.82 25.20
CA ARG A 149 0.16 -0.84 25.88
C ARG A 149 -0.15 0.40 25.05
N LEU A 150 0.68 0.73 24.05
CA LEU A 150 0.42 1.80 23.09
C LEU A 150 -0.57 1.34 22.02
N LEU A 151 -0.31 0.22 21.39
CA LEU A 151 -1.04 -0.26 20.22
C LEU A 151 -2.41 -0.87 20.58
N GLU A 152 -2.54 -1.49 21.75
CA GLU A 152 -3.82 -2.03 22.23
C GLU A 152 -4.89 -0.95 22.51
N ARG A 153 -4.51 0.32 22.54
CA ARG A 153 -5.46 1.46 22.60
C ARG A 153 -6.21 1.66 21.28
N CYS A 154 -5.66 1.18 20.16
CA CYS A 154 -6.33 1.21 18.87
C CYS A 154 -7.42 0.14 18.83
N ALA A 155 -8.66 0.58 18.69
CA ALA A 155 -9.83 -0.29 18.72
C ALA A 155 -11.02 0.34 18.00
N LYS A 156 -12.02 -0.48 17.68
CA LYS A 156 -13.37 -0.06 17.31
C LYS A 156 -14.28 -0.27 18.49
N LEU A 157 -14.87 0.80 19.00
CA LEU A 157 -15.80 0.74 20.13
C LEU A 157 -17.17 0.23 19.69
N SER A 158 -17.90 -0.38 20.64
CA SER A 158 -19.29 -0.80 20.43
C SER A 158 -20.22 0.41 20.33
N ASP A 159 -21.44 0.17 19.84
CA ASP A 159 -22.46 1.22 19.71
C ASP A 159 -22.83 1.82 21.08
N ALA A 160 -22.84 1.02 22.13
CA ALA A 160 -23.05 1.47 23.50
C ALA A 160 -21.97 2.45 23.99
N MET A 161 -20.78 2.41 23.43
CA MET A 161 -19.66 3.30 23.74
C MET A 161 -19.46 4.41 22.68
N GLY A 162 -20.46 4.65 21.82
CA GLY A 162 -20.46 5.72 20.83
C GLY A 162 -19.85 5.36 19.47
N SER A 163 -19.57 4.08 19.19
CA SER A 163 -19.11 3.59 17.87
C SER A 163 -17.83 4.25 17.32
N GLY A 164 -17.07 4.97 18.12
CA GLY A 164 -15.81 5.57 17.71
C GLY A 164 -14.75 4.51 17.35
N SER A 165 -13.71 4.91 16.65
CA SER A 165 -12.59 4.01 16.31
C SER A 165 -11.26 4.74 16.29
N MET A 166 -10.18 4.03 16.62
CA MET A 166 -8.82 4.48 16.40
C MET A 166 -8.04 3.38 15.67
N THR A 167 -7.68 3.64 14.43
CA THR A 167 -6.91 2.74 13.55
C THR A 167 -5.43 3.10 13.66
N GLY A 168 -4.58 2.14 13.96
CA GLY A 168 -3.15 2.35 14.14
C GLY A 168 -2.33 1.86 12.95
N LEU A 169 -1.46 2.72 12.45
CA LEU A 169 -0.42 2.38 11.48
C LEU A 169 0.97 2.57 12.11
N PRO A 170 1.44 1.63 12.92
CA PRO A 170 2.82 1.65 13.41
C PRO A 170 3.78 1.39 12.26
N ILE A 171 4.91 2.11 12.25
CA ILE A 171 6.03 1.90 11.35
C ILE A 171 7.19 1.32 12.16
N VAL A 172 7.81 0.27 11.62
CA VAL A 172 9.02 -0.35 12.18
C VAL A 172 10.09 -0.45 11.10
N GLU A 173 11.32 -0.11 11.46
CA GLU A 173 12.47 -0.22 10.59
C GLU A 173 13.17 -1.56 10.77
N THR A 174 13.46 -2.24 9.65
CA THR A 174 14.34 -3.41 9.61
C THR A 174 15.73 -3.03 9.14
N LYS A 175 16.67 -3.96 9.27
CA LYS A 175 18.02 -3.88 8.71
C LYS A 175 18.22 -5.13 7.85
N SER A 176 18.61 -4.96 6.60
CA SER A 176 18.82 -6.05 5.64
C SER A 176 17.62 -6.99 5.49
N ASN A 177 16.40 -6.43 5.51
CA ASN A 177 15.12 -7.14 5.45
C ASN A 177 14.92 -8.19 6.58
N ASP A 178 15.67 -8.09 7.69
CA ASP A 178 15.55 -9.04 8.82
C ASP A 178 14.31 -8.73 9.67
N VAL A 179 13.23 -9.49 9.43
CA VAL A 179 12.00 -9.44 10.22
C VAL A 179 12.09 -10.27 11.50
N SER A 180 13.15 -11.08 11.69
CA SER A 180 13.35 -11.92 12.86
C SER A 180 14.03 -11.19 14.02
N ALA A 181 14.46 -9.94 13.80
CA ALA A 181 15.03 -9.07 14.81
C ALA A 181 14.05 -8.83 15.99
N PHE A 182 14.57 -8.41 17.12
CA PHE A 182 13.81 -8.39 18.38
C PHE A 182 12.60 -7.44 18.36
N ILE A 183 12.77 -6.19 17.91
CA ILE A 183 11.67 -5.22 17.87
C ILE A 183 10.66 -5.57 16.76
N PRO A 184 11.05 -5.89 15.51
CA PRO A 184 10.14 -6.37 14.47
C PRO A 184 9.23 -7.51 14.94
N THR A 185 9.78 -8.59 15.49
CA THR A 185 9.00 -9.75 15.98
C THR A 185 7.99 -9.39 17.05
N ASN A 186 8.38 -8.52 18.00
CA ASN A 186 7.48 -8.03 19.02
C ASN A 186 6.29 -7.28 18.43
N VAL A 187 6.52 -6.34 17.52
CA VAL A 187 5.45 -5.52 16.96
C VAL A 187 4.55 -6.32 16.00
N ILE A 188 5.11 -7.25 15.21
CA ILE A 188 4.33 -8.19 14.39
C ILE A 188 3.35 -8.99 15.25
N SER A 189 3.76 -9.42 16.44
CA SER A 189 2.89 -10.20 17.34
C SER A 189 1.75 -9.38 17.96
N ILE A 190 1.96 -8.08 18.16
CA ILE A 190 0.95 -7.16 18.72
C ILE A 190 -0.07 -6.73 17.67
N THR A 191 0.32 -6.62 16.41
CA THR A 191 -0.50 -6.05 15.33
C THR A 191 -1.40 -7.07 14.66
N ASP A 192 -2.42 -6.60 13.94
CA ASP A 192 -3.41 -7.41 13.24
C ASP A 192 -2.98 -7.70 11.79
N GLY A 193 -1.70 -7.66 11.52
CA GLY A 193 -1.08 -7.91 10.24
C GLY A 193 0.01 -6.90 9.91
N GLN A 194 0.72 -7.16 8.81
CA GLN A 194 1.84 -6.34 8.36
C GLN A 194 1.81 -6.09 6.86
N ILE A 195 2.26 -4.89 6.47
CA ILE A 195 2.64 -4.51 5.11
C ILE A 195 4.17 -4.51 5.08
N PHE A 196 4.74 -5.48 4.37
CA PHE A 196 6.19 -5.64 4.28
C PHE A 196 6.72 -5.02 3.00
N LEU A 197 7.69 -4.10 3.14
CA LEU A 197 8.37 -3.47 2.02
C LEU A 197 9.79 -4.04 1.88
N GLN A 198 10.10 -4.53 0.68
CA GLN A 198 11.39 -5.10 0.35
C GLN A 198 12.28 -4.11 -0.40
N SER A 199 13.56 -4.05 -0.03
CA SER A 199 14.56 -3.22 -0.68
C SER A 199 14.79 -3.64 -2.14
N ASP A 200 14.78 -4.93 -2.43
CA ASP A 200 15.00 -5.46 -3.78
C ASP A 200 13.90 -5.01 -4.75
N LEU A 201 12.63 -5.05 -4.32
CA LEU A 201 11.50 -4.54 -5.11
C LEU A 201 11.60 -3.03 -5.33
N PHE A 202 12.02 -2.29 -4.30
CA PHE A 202 12.21 -0.84 -4.40
C PHE A 202 13.30 -0.48 -5.42
N ASN A 203 14.42 -1.21 -5.39
CA ASN A 203 15.54 -1.02 -6.31
C ASN A 203 15.19 -1.46 -7.73
N ALA A 204 14.34 -2.48 -7.89
CA ALA A 204 13.77 -2.90 -9.17
C ALA A 204 12.69 -1.94 -9.71
N ASN A 205 12.54 -0.76 -9.12
CA ASN A 205 11.55 0.26 -9.50
C ASN A 205 10.08 -0.20 -9.38
N GLN A 206 9.82 -1.23 -8.59
CA GLN A 206 8.46 -1.60 -8.18
C GLN A 206 8.06 -0.75 -6.96
N ARG A 207 7.25 0.28 -7.18
CA ARG A 207 6.81 1.22 -6.14
C ARG A 207 5.29 1.35 -6.15
N PRO A 208 4.62 1.11 -4.97
CA PRO A 208 5.19 0.74 -3.67
C PRO A 208 5.85 -0.64 -3.66
N ALA A 209 6.93 -0.78 -2.90
CA ALA A 209 7.76 -1.99 -2.85
C ALA A 209 7.18 -3.09 -1.94
N ILE A 210 5.87 -3.31 -2.02
CA ILE A 210 5.13 -4.21 -1.13
C ILE A 210 5.32 -5.66 -1.57
N ASP A 211 5.83 -6.49 -0.66
CA ASP A 211 5.81 -7.93 -0.85
C ASP A 211 4.42 -8.50 -0.54
N VAL A 212 3.71 -8.92 -1.58
CA VAL A 212 2.36 -9.47 -1.48
C VAL A 212 2.35 -10.86 -0.80
N GLY A 213 3.45 -11.59 -0.87
CA GLY A 213 3.58 -12.94 -0.30
C GLY A 213 3.53 -12.96 1.22
N ILE A 214 4.35 -12.11 1.84
CA ILE A 214 4.51 -12.04 3.31
C ILE A 214 3.68 -10.93 3.97
N SER A 215 3.05 -10.06 3.18
CA SER A 215 2.12 -9.07 3.69
C SER A 215 0.75 -9.71 3.98
N VAL A 216 0.23 -9.44 5.16
CA VAL A 216 -1.01 -10.06 5.68
C VAL A 216 -1.89 -9.03 6.38
N SER A 217 -3.20 -9.17 6.24
CA SER A 217 -4.19 -8.53 7.11
C SER A 217 -5.02 -9.62 7.78
N ARG A 218 -5.05 -9.63 9.12
CA ARG A 218 -5.84 -10.64 9.88
C ARG A 218 -7.33 -10.40 9.79
N VAL A 219 -7.77 -9.16 9.55
CA VAL A 219 -9.17 -8.82 9.28
C VAL A 219 -9.57 -9.24 7.88
N GLY A 220 -8.66 -9.10 6.93
CA GLY A 220 -8.81 -9.59 5.57
C GLY A 220 -10.00 -8.99 4.84
N GLY A 221 -10.66 -9.80 4.02
CA GLY A 221 -11.78 -9.38 3.17
C GLY A 221 -13.02 -8.87 3.91
N ALA A 222 -13.09 -8.98 5.25
CA ALA A 222 -14.15 -8.37 6.04
C ALA A 222 -14.04 -6.83 6.09
N ALA A 223 -12.84 -6.30 5.89
CA ALA A 223 -12.58 -4.85 5.83
C ALA A 223 -12.71 -4.27 4.42
N GLN A 224 -12.99 -5.09 3.39
CA GLN A 224 -13.11 -4.65 2.00
C GLN A 224 -14.56 -4.35 1.62
N GLN A 225 -14.78 -3.34 0.81
CA GLN A 225 -16.02 -3.13 0.09
C GLN A 225 -16.28 -4.31 -0.87
N LYS A 226 -17.54 -4.60 -1.13
CA LYS A 226 -17.94 -5.79 -1.93
C LYS A 226 -17.38 -5.76 -3.36
N GLY A 227 -17.30 -4.59 -3.97
CA GLY A 227 -16.74 -4.41 -5.32
C GLY A 227 -15.27 -4.81 -5.40
N ILE A 228 -14.42 -4.20 -4.56
CA ILE A 228 -12.99 -4.50 -4.54
C ILE A 228 -12.72 -5.94 -4.09
N LYS A 229 -13.53 -6.50 -3.18
CA LYS A 229 -13.40 -7.88 -2.73
C LYS A 229 -13.64 -8.88 -3.88
N LYS A 230 -14.60 -8.60 -4.78
CA LYS A 230 -14.93 -9.46 -5.93
C LYS A 230 -13.74 -9.59 -6.89
N VAL A 231 -12.99 -8.50 -7.11
CA VAL A 231 -11.88 -8.47 -8.10
C VAL A 231 -10.50 -8.76 -7.50
N SER A 232 -10.28 -8.49 -6.22
CA SER A 232 -8.97 -8.67 -5.60
C SER A 232 -8.68 -10.10 -5.14
N GLY A 233 -9.70 -10.97 -5.11
CA GLY A 233 -9.56 -12.34 -4.59
C GLY A 233 -8.54 -13.19 -5.35
N THR A 234 -8.50 -13.08 -6.67
CA THR A 234 -7.60 -13.83 -7.56
C THR A 234 -6.23 -13.17 -7.70
N LEU A 235 -6.14 -11.86 -7.54
CA LEU A 235 -4.93 -11.08 -7.79
C LEU A 235 -3.71 -11.58 -6.99
N LYS A 236 -3.90 -11.87 -5.71
CA LYS A 236 -2.80 -12.38 -4.86
C LYS A 236 -2.26 -13.71 -5.36
N LEU A 237 -3.16 -14.59 -5.82
CA LEU A 237 -2.79 -15.89 -6.38
C LEU A 237 -2.03 -15.73 -7.71
N GLU A 238 -2.53 -14.89 -8.61
CA GLU A 238 -1.88 -14.60 -9.90
C GLU A 238 -0.48 -14.02 -9.72
N LEU A 239 -0.30 -13.06 -8.80
CA LEU A 239 1.01 -12.50 -8.50
C LEU A 239 1.96 -13.51 -7.85
N ALA A 240 1.46 -14.41 -7.00
CA ALA A 240 2.28 -15.48 -6.42
C ALA A 240 2.74 -16.48 -7.50
N GLN A 241 1.83 -16.85 -8.40
CA GLN A 241 2.15 -17.72 -9.54
C GLN A 241 3.14 -17.05 -10.51
N TYR A 242 2.94 -15.76 -10.81
CA TYR A 242 3.87 -14.99 -11.62
C TYR A 242 5.29 -15.02 -11.05
N ARG A 243 5.46 -14.72 -9.74
CA ARG A 243 6.78 -14.74 -9.10
C ARG A 243 7.44 -16.11 -9.11
N ALA A 244 6.66 -17.17 -8.92
CA ALA A 244 7.17 -18.54 -8.99
C ALA A 244 7.65 -18.87 -10.41
N LEU A 245 6.88 -18.50 -11.43
CA LEU A 245 7.22 -18.69 -12.83
C LEU A 245 8.40 -17.80 -13.28
N GLU A 246 8.46 -16.56 -12.84
CA GLU A 246 9.56 -15.63 -13.13
C GLU A 246 10.90 -16.20 -12.62
N ALA A 247 10.92 -16.69 -11.38
CA ALA A 247 12.09 -17.34 -10.81
C ALA A 247 12.49 -18.61 -11.60
N PHE A 248 11.50 -19.39 -12.06
CA PHE A 248 11.73 -20.58 -12.86
C PHE A 248 12.22 -20.25 -14.28
N ALA A 249 11.63 -19.22 -14.92
CA ALA A 249 11.99 -18.77 -16.27
C ALA A 249 13.45 -18.32 -16.40
N MET A 250 14.06 -17.86 -15.31
CA MET A 250 15.49 -17.50 -15.28
C MET A 250 16.42 -18.72 -15.49
N PHE A 251 15.92 -19.95 -15.29
CA PHE A 251 16.71 -21.19 -15.35
C PHE A 251 16.24 -22.15 -16.46
N ALA A 252 15.03 -21.96 -16.99
CA ALA A 252 14.44 -22.85 -18.02
C ALA A 252 14.49 -22.20 -19.41
N SER A 253 15.02 -22.92 -20.39
CA SER A 253 15.10 -22.44 -21.77
C SER A 253 13.75 -22.54 -22.53
N ASP A 254 12.88 -23.47 -22.12
CA ASP A 254 11.60 -23.71 -22.80
C ASP A 254 10.43 -23.64 -21.84
N LEU A 255 9.59 -22.62 -22.03
CA LEU A 255 8.32 -22.48 -21.35
C LEU A 255 7.18 -22.86 -22.29
N ASP A 256 6.18 -23.58 -21.78
CA ASP A 256 4.96 -23.87 -22.52
C ASP A 256 4.12 -22.59 -22.75
N ALA A 257 3.21 -22.63 -23.73
CA ALA A 257 2.41 -21.49 -24.13
C ALA A 257 1.54 -20.93 -22.97
N ALA A 258 1.07 -21.79 -22.06
CA ALA A 258 0.26 -21.39 -20.91
C ALA A 258 1.11 -20.59 -19.89
N SER A 259 2.32 -21.08 -19.59
CA SER A 259 3.27 -20.40 -18.69
C SER A 259 3.72 -19.06 -19.27
N ARG A 260 3.98 -18.98 -20.59
CA ARG A 260 4.29 -17.71 -21.26
C ARG A 260 3.16 -16.69 -21.12
N LYS A 261 1.91 -17.10 -21.35
CA LYS A 261 0.74 -16.23 -21.18
C LYS A 261 0.59 -15.74 -19.74
N GLN A 262 0.83 -16.62 -18.77
CA GLN A 262 0.76 -16.28 -17.35
C GLN A 262 1.86 -15.30 -16.93
N LEU A 263 3.09 -15.47 -17.44
CA LEU A 263 4.17 -14.49 -17.25
C LEU A 263 3.85 -13.14 -17.87
N ALA A 264 3.33 -13.13 -19.09
CA ALA A 264 2.94 -11.92 -19.78
C ALA A 264 1.85 -11.15 -19.04
N ARG A 265 0.84 -11.84 -18.49
CA ARG A 265 -0.21 -11.26 -17.65
C ARG A 265 0.34 -10.74 -16.32
N GLY A 266 1.17 -11.52 -15.64
CA GLY A 266 1.77 -11.14 -14.36
C GLY A 266 2.65 -9.90 -14.46
N ALA A 267 3.41 -9.75 -15.54
CA ALA A 267 4.20 -8.56 -15.82
C ALA A 267 3.31 -7.31 -15.93
N ARG A 268 2.17 -7.38 -16.61
CA ARG A 268 1.20 -6.28 -16.75
C ARG A 268 0.50 -5.97 -15.43
N LEU A 269 0.13 -6.99 -14.66
CA LEU A 269 -0.42 -6.80 -13.32
C LEU A 269 0.58 -6.12 -12.38
N THR A 270 1.85 -6.49 -12.47
CA THR A 270 2.92 -5.86 -11.67
C THR A 270 3.10 -4.39 -12.06
N GLU A 271 3.03 -4.07 -13.36
CA GLU A 271 3.09 -2.69 -13.84
C GLU A 271 1.87 -1.88 -13.40
N LEU A 272 0.66 -2.43 -13.55
CA LEU A 272 -0.61 -1.83 -13.12
C LEU A 272 -0.63 -1.46 -11.62
N LEU A 273 0.08 -2.23 -10.79
CA LEU A 273 0.15 -2.01 -9.35
C LEU A 273 1.17 -0.95 -8.93
N LYS A 274 1.95 -0.40 -9.86
CA LYS A 274 2.82 0.74 -9.57
C LYS A 274 1.99 1.99 -9.37
N GLN A 275 2.36 2.77 -8.37
CA GLN A 275 1.62 3.98 -8.00
C GLN A 275 2.60 5.09 -7.65
N PRO A 276 2.42 6.32 -8.17
CA PRO A 276 3.20 7.47 -7.75
C PRO A 276 2.93 7.83 -6.29
N GLN A 277 3.90 8.46 -5.66
CA GLN A 277 3.79 8.93 -4.28
C GLN A 277 2.79 10.08 -4.18
N TYR A 278 2.02 10.12 -3.09
CA TYR A 278 1.01 11.15 -2.79
C TYR A 278 -0.14 11.24 -3.80
N SER A 279 -0.43 10.12 -4.44
CA SER A 279 -1.50 10.01 -5.43
C SER A 279 -2.38 8.79 -5.16
N PRO A 280 -3.11 8.74 -4.04
CA PRO A 280 -3.99 7.61 -3.73
C PRO A 280 -5.17 7.54 -4.69
N TYR A 281 -5.49 6.34 -5.17
CA TYR A 281 -6.64 6.10 -6.03
C TYR A 281 -7.93 5.94 -5.20
N PRO A 282 -9.07 6.52 -5.64
CA PRO A 282 -10.39 6.17 -5.13
C PRO A 282 -10.70 4.68 -5.28
N VAL A 283 -11.53 4.12 -4.40
CA VAL A 283 -11.81 2.66 -4.38
C VAL A 283 -12.49 2.19 -5.66
N GLU A 284 -13.37 3.00 -6.24
CA GLU A 284 -14.02 2.73 -7.53
C GLU A 284 -13.00 2.62 -8.66
N ASP A 285 -12.03 3.56 -8.74
CA ASP A 285 -10.96 3.53 -9.72
C ASP A 285 -10.10 2.27 -9.54
N GLN A 286 -9.69 1.95 -8.28
CA GLN A 286 -8.97 0.71 -7.97
C GLN A 286 -9.76 -0.54 -8.38
N THR A 287 -11.06 -0.57 -8.16
CA THR A 287 -11.92 -1.71 -8.50
C THR A 287 -11.92 -1.96 -10.00
N VAL A 288 -12.04 -0.91 -10.81
CA VAL A 288 -12.04 -1.01 -12.27
C VAL A 288 -10.67 -1.39 -12.80
N SER A 289 -9.58 -0.78 -12.30
CA SER A 289 -8.21 -1.11 -12.71
C SER A 289 -7.87 -2.58 -12.46
N ILE A 290 -8.19 -3.09 -11.26
CA ILE A 290 -7.92 -4.49 -10.91
C ILE A 290 -8.81 -5.43 -11.73
N TRP A 291 -10.10 -5.07 -11.95
CA TRP A 291 -10.98 -5.83 -12.83
C TRP A 291 -10.40 -5.95 -14.23
N ALA A 292 -9.94 -4.86 -14.82
CA ALA A 292 -9.36 -4.86 -16.16
C ALA A 292 -8.12 -5.77 -16.24
N GLY A 293 -7.25 -5.72 -15.23
CA GLY A 293 -6.05 -6.56 -15.16
C GLY A 293 -6.38 -8.05 -14.98
N THR A 294 -7.24 -8.38 -14.01
CA THR A 294 -7.55 -9.78 -13.68
C THR A 294 -8.46 -10.45 -14.72
N ALA A 295 -9.31 -9.68 -15.41
CA ALA A 295 -10.11 -10.18 -16.54
C ALA A 295 -9.27 -10.41 -17.82
N GLY A 296 -7.98 -10.05 -17.83
CA GLY A 296 -7.09 -10.24 -18.98
C GLY A 296 -7.29 -9.22 -20.10
N LEU A 297 -7.98 -8.12 -19.84
CA LEU A 297 -8.27 -7.09 -20.82
C LEU A 297 -7.05 -6.25 -21.21
N LEU A 298 -5.97 -6.38 -20.45
CA LEU A 298 -4.68 -5.72 -20.69
C LEU A 298 -3.64 -6.62 -21.38
N ASP A 299 -3.98 -7.90 -21.66
CA ASP A 299 -3.03 -8.89 -22.17
C ASP A 299 -2.41 -8.52 -23.54
N GLU A 300 -3.13 -7.71 -24.33
CA GLU A 300 -2.71 -7.23 -25.66
C GLU A 300 -1.78 -6.01 -25.60
N LEU A 301 -1.72 -5.32 -24.45
CA LEU A 301 -0.93 -4.10 -24.31
C LEU A 301 0.55 -4.38 -24.08
N PRO A 302 1.47 -3.61 -24.67
CA PRO A 302 2.85 -3.53 -24.20
C PRO A 302 2.91 -3.09 -22.74
N VAL A 303 3.83 -3.66 -21.96
CA VAL A 303 3.95 -3.36 -20.52
C VAL A 303 4.10 -1.85 -20.24
N GLN A 304 4.87 -1.16 -21.09
CA GLN A 304 5.12 0.28 -20.98
C GLN A 304 3.89 1.18 -21.21
N ASP A 305 2.86 0.67 -21.88
CA ASP A 305 1.61 1.41 -22.14
C ASP A 305 0.54 1.16 -21.06
N VAL A 306 0.73 0.21 -20.15
CA VAL A 306 -0.28 -0.21 -19.18
C VAL A 306 -0.75 0.93 -18.28
N LEU A 307 0.17 1.69 -17.69
CA LEU A 307 -0.19 2.81 -16.78
C LEU A 307 -0.87 3.96 -17.53
N ARG A 308 -0.40 4.28 -18.75
CA ARG A 308 -1.04 5.31 -19.58
C ARG A 308 -2.43 4.89 -20.01
N PHE A 309 -2.59 3.64 -20.43
CA PHE A 309 -3.90 3.07 -20.77
C PHE A 309 -4.86 3.13 -19.60
N GLU A 310 -4.42 2.74 -18.39
CA GLU A 310 -5.23 2.81 -17.18
C GLU A 310 -5.74 4.23 -16.92
N GLN A 311 -4.84 5.21 -16.90
CA GLN A 311 -5.18 6.61 -16.64
C GLN A 311 -6.18 7.17 -17.67
N GLU A 312 -5.90 6.97 -18.96
CA GLU A 312 -6.76 7.44 -20.05
C GLU A 312 -8.11 6.72 -20.03
N PHE A 313 -8.14 5.41 -19.69
CA PHE A 313 -9.40 4.66 -19.58
C PHE A 313 -10.25 5.14 -18.39
N LEU A 314 -9.66 5.36 -17.22
CA LEU A 314 -10.39 5.91 -16.08
C LEU A 314 -10.94 7.30 -16.38
N ASP A 315 -10.19 8.15 -17.08
CA ASP A 315 -10.68 9.47 -17.52
C ASP A 315 -11.77 9.37 -18.56
N TYR A 316 -11.68 8.41 -19.47
CA TYR A 316 -12.75 8.11 -20.43
C TYR A 316 -14.04 7.70 -19.71
N LEU A 317 -13.96 6.83 -18.71
CA LEU A 317 -15.10 6.39 -17.91
C LEU A 317 -15.75 7.54 -17.14
N LYS A 318 -14.96 8.44 -16.55
CA LYS A 318 -15.47 9.62 -15.83
C LYS A 318 -16.32 10.53 -16.72
N ARG A 319 -16.03 10.57 -18.03
CA ARG A 319 -16.73 11.42 -18.99
C ARG A 319 -17.91 10.72 -19.69
N ASN A 320 -17.82 9.42 -19.93
CA ASN A 320 -18.71 8.70 -20.85
C ASN A 320 -19.56 7.59 -20.20
N SER A 321 -19.34 7.27 -18.90
CA SER A 321 -20.02 6.16 -18.23
C SER A 321 -20.42 6.55 -16.81
N LYS A 322 -21.47 5.92 -16.30
CA LYS A 322 -21.89 6.04 -14.90
C LYS A 322 -21.31 4.94 -14.01
N ALA A 323 -20.55 4.00 -14.57
CA ALA A 323 -20.06 2.82 -13.86
C ALA A 323 -19.27 3.18 -12.58
N LEU A 324 -18.35 4.15 -12.64
CA LEU A 324 -17.60 4.61 -11.46
C LEU A 324 -18.52 5.20 -10.38
N THR A 325 -19.49 6.00 -10.75
CA THR A 325 -20.47 6.57 -9.82
C THR A 325 -21.32 5.47 -9.19
N THR A 326 -21.77 4.50 -9.97
CA THR A 326 -22.54 3.34 -9.48
C THR A 326 -21.73 2.51 -8.48
N ILE A 327 -20.44 2.25 -8.76
CA ILE A 327 -19.55 1.52 -7.84
C ILE A 327 -19.34 2.32 -6.55
N ARG A 328 -19.15 3.63 -6.64
CA ARG A 328 -18.99 4.52 -5.46
C ARG A 328 -20.20 4.51 -4.56
N GLU A 329 -21.42 4.59 -5.13
CA GLU A 329 -22.66 4.67 -4.37
C GLU A 329 -23.11 3.33 -3.80
N THR A 330 -22.96 2.24 -4.58
CA THR A 330 -23.41 0.90 -4.19
C THR A 330 -22.36 0.09 -3.42
N GLU A 331 -21.08 0.48 -3.51
CA GLU A 331 -19.92 -0.28 -3.01
C GLU A 331 -19.80 -1.70 -3.59
N LYS A 332 -20.46 -1.94 -4.73
CA LYS A 332 -20.54 -3.25 -5.39
C LYS A 332 -20.10 -3.15 -6.85
N LEU A 333 -19.71 -4.31 -7.39
CA LEU A 333 -19.48 -4.52 -8.80
C LEU A 333 -20.47 -5.59 -9.30
N GLU A 334 -21.65 -5.14 -9.74
CA GLU A 334 -22.73 -6.01 -10.24
C GLU A 334 -22.53 -6.33 -11.73
N ASP A 335 -23.18 -7.35 -12.22
CA ASP A 335 -22.96 -7.86 -13.59
C ASP A 335 -23.40 -6.84 -14.65
N ASP A 336 -24.42 -6.03 -14.39
CA ASP A 336 -24.82 -4.93 -15.28
C ASP A 336 -23.72 -3.88 -15.41
N THR A 337 -23.08 -3.53 -14.29
CA THR A 337 -21.94 -2.61 -14.27
C THR A 337 -20.74 -3.20 -15.00
N ILE A 338 -20.49 -4.52 -14.86
CA ILE A 338 -19.43 -5.22 -15.60
C ILE A 338 -19.70 -5.16 -17.10
N ASN A 339 -20.94 -5.39 -17.53
CA ASN A 339 -21.33 -5.30 -18.95
C ASN A 339 -21.16 -3.88 -19.52
N GLU A 340 -21.46 -2.86 -18.72
CA GLU A 340 -21.22 -1.46 -19.09
C GLU A 340 -19.71 -1.18 -19.23
N LEU A 341 -18.90 -1.61 -18.26
CA LEU A 341 -17.45 -1.50 -18.27
C LEU A 341 -16.83 -2.21 -19.48
N GLN A 342 -17.32 -3.42 -19.81
CA GLN A 342 -16.84 -4.18 -20.97
C GLN A 342 -17.09 -3.42 -22.29
N LYS A 343 -18.30 -2.89 -22.47
CA LYS A 343 -18.65 -2.08 -23.65
C LYS A 343 -17.77 -0.82 -23.75
N ALA A 344 -17.58 -0.14 -22.63
CA ALA A 344 -16.71 1.04 -22.57
C ALA A 344 -15.24 0.68 -22.89
N MET A 345 -14.75 -0.46 -22.40
CA MET A 345 -13.41 -0.98 -22.67
C MET A 345 -13.23 -1.25 -24.17
N ASP A 346 -14.18 -1.94 -24.80
CA ASP A 346 -14.12 -2.28 -26.23
C ASP A 346 -14.17 -1.04 -27.12
N GLN A 347 -14.91 -0.01 -26.71
CA GLN A 347 -14.92 1.29 -27.40
C GLN A 347 -13.62 2.04 -27.21
N PHE A 348 -13.09 2.08 -25.99
CA PHE A 348 -11.84 2.76 -25.67
C PHE A 348 -10.64 2.14 -26.38
N LYS A 349 -10.55 0.80 -26.41
CA LYS A 349 -9.49 0.08 -27.14
C LYS A 349 -9.39 0.45 -28.63
N LYS A 350 -10.51 0.74 -29.28
CA LYS A 350 -10.52 1.18 -30.69
C LYS A 350 -9.95 2.58 -30.90
N MET A 351 -9.94 3.42 -29.87
CA MET A 351 -9.46 4.80 -29.93
C MET A 351 -8.02 4.94 -29.40
N PHE A 352 -7.57 3.95 -28.61
CA PHE A 352 -6.27 4.01 -27.95
C PHE A 352 -5.13 3.79 -28.95
N GLN A 353 -4.12 4.65 -28.90
CA GLN A 353 -2.89 4.52 -29.70
C GLN A 353 -1.73 4.10 -28.79
N LEU A 354 -0.96 3.13 -29.24
CA LEU A 354 0.27 2.70 -28.55
C LEU A 354 1.31 3.84 -28.53
N HIS A 355 2.32 3.70 -27.68
CA HIS A 355 3.46 4.63 -27.64
C HIS A 355 4.19 4.73 -29.01
N THR A 356 4.06 3.72 -29.88
CA THR A 356 4.56 3.72 -31.26
C THR A 356 3.73 4.60 -32.21
N GLY A 357 2.56 5.11 -31.78
CA GLY A 357 1.61 5.81 -32.61
C GLY A 357 0.65 4.91 -33.40
N GLU A 358 0.78 3.59 -33.28
CA GLU A 358 -0.11 2.62 -33.90
C GLU A 358 -1.38 2.40 -33.05
N PRO A 359 -2.56 2.21 -33.67
CA PRO A 359 -3.78 1.90 -32.92
C PRO A 359 -3.67 0.50 -32.29
N LEU A 360 -4.16 0.35 -31.04
CA LEU A 360 -4.16 -0.93 -30.31
C LEU A 360 -4.98 -2.00 -31.06
N ILE A 361 -6.15 -1.62 -31.59
CA ILE A 361 -6.96 -2.44 -32.49
C ILE A 361 -6.88 -1.78 -33.85
N GLY A 362 -5.92 -2.17 -34.65
CA GLY A 362 -5.68 -1.56 -35.95
C GLY A 362 -5.94 -2.50 -37.10
N SER A 363 -6.48 -1.94 -38.15
CA SER A 363 -6.35 -2.32 -39.55
C SER A 363 -5.85 -3.74 -39.84
N GLY A 364 -6.71 -4.75 -39.76
CA GLY A 364 -6.69 -5.91 -40.66
C GLY A 364 -5.36 -6.68 -40.85
N LYS A 365 -4.58 -6.88 -39.79
CA LYS A 365 -3.60 -7.95 -39.73
C LYS A 365 -3.91 -8.81 -38.50
N ASP A 366 -4.95 -9.62 -38.65
CA ASP A 366 -5.05 -10.89 -37.94
C ASP A 366 -3.85 -11.72 -38.39
N ASN A 367 -2.83 -11.74 -37.59
CA ASN A 367 -1.79 -12.74 -37.38
C ASN A 367 -0.63 -12.04 -36.67
N VAL A 368 -0.67 -12.02 -35.37
CA VAL A 368 0.58 -12.10 -34.62
C VAL A 368 1.02 -13.56 -34.78
N GLU A 369 1.63 -13.88 -35.89
CA GLU A 369 2.55 -15.02 -35.96
C GLU A 369 3.53 -14.80 -34.82
N ALA A 370 3.64 -15.78 -33.92
CA ALA A 370 4.69 -15.81 -32.94
C ALA A 370 6.00 -15.54 -33.73
N LEU A 371 6.73 -14.48 -33.30
CA LEU A 371 8.04 -14.18 -33.87
C LEU A 371 8.79 -15.48 -34.01
N ALA A 372 9.21 -15.79 -35.26
CA ALA A 372 10.00 -16.95 -35.54
C ALA A 372 11.26 -16.90 -34.69
N ASP A 373 11.74 -18.05 -34.23
CA ASP A 373 12.89 -18.16 -33.32
C ASP A 373 14.16 -17.45 -33.82
N ASP A 374 14.18 -17.01 -35.07
CA ASP A 374 15.29 -16.31 -35.74
C ASP A 374 15.29 -14.80 -35.54
N GLU A 375 14.23 -14.21 -35.03
CA GLU A 375 14.10 -12.74 -34.81
C GLU A 375 14.33 -12.28 -33.37
N ILE A 376 14.67 -13.19 -32.47
CA ILE A 376 15.10 -12.87 -31.13
C ILE A 376 16.61 -12.58 -31.17
N ASP A 377 16.93 -11.29 -31.24
CA ASP A 377 18.32 -10.80 -31.14
C ASP A 377 18.87 -11.13 -29.75
N GLN A 378 19.54 -12.29 -29.65
CA GLN A 378 20.24 -12.65 -28.42
C GLN A 378 21.54 -11.86 -28.39
N GLU A 379 21.55 -10.74 -27.63
CA GLU A 379 22.81 -10.09 -27.25
C GLU A 379 23.70 -11.10 -26.51
N LYS A 380 24.75 -11.54 -27.19
CA LYS A 380 25.79 -12.41 -26.63
C LYS A 380 26.50 -11.65 -25.51
N ILE A 381 26.26 -12.04 -24.27
CA ILE A 381 27.03 -11.55 -23.11
C ILE A 381 28.46 -12.07 -23.26
N VAL A 382 29.38 -11.24 -23.71
CA VAL A 382 30.81 -11.52 -23.74
C VAL A 382 31.34 -11.41 -22.31
N ARG A 383 31.58 -12.55 -21.66
CA ARG A 383 32.31 -12.60 -20.39
C ARG A 383 33.75 -12.16 -20.63
N GLN A 384 34.15 -10.99 -20.15
CA GLN A 384 35.56 -10.65 -20.00
C GLN A 384 36.17 -11.57 -18.91
N LYS A 385 37.09 -12.43 -19.30
CA LYS A 385 37.97 -13.16 -18.38
C LYS A 385 38.92 -12.15 -17.75
N ARG A 386 38.92 -12.08 -16.41
CA ARG A 386 40.07 -11.60 -15.64
C ARG A 386 41.04 -12.74 -15.39
#